data_44f2d43ce428304473d3154440f58166
#
_entry.id   44f2d43ce428304473d3154440f58166
#
_cell.length_a   1.000
_cell.length_b   1.000
_cell.length_c   1.000
_cell.angle_alpha   90.00
_cell.angle_beta   90.00
_cell.angle_gamma   90.00
#
_symmetry.space_group_name_H-M   'P 1'
#
loop_
_entity.id
_entity.type
_entity.pdbx_description
1 polymer ?
#
loop_
_entity_poly.entity_id
_entity_poly.type
_entity_poly.pdbx_seq_one_letter_code
_entity_poly.pdbx_strand_id
1 'polypeptide(L)'
;MDITFRTAEAGDLPQIVALLADDMLGRTREVAGAALAESYVEAFEAIDRDPNNELIVGCVDGRIVATLQLTFTPSLSFQGSWRATVESVRTESALRGRGIGAALMRHTIERARARGCGIVQLTTNKARGDARRFYERLGFSATHEGMKLMLE
;
A
#
# COMPACT_ATOMS: atom_id res chain seq x y z
N MET A 1 -18.27 -5.19 -10.84
CA MET A 1 -16.88 -5.68 -10.95
C MET A 1 -16.49 -6.27 -9.61
N ASP A 2 -16.27 -7.58 -9.62
CA ASP A 2 -15.94 -8.29 -8.38
C ASP A 2 -14.45 -8.20 -8.11
N ILE A 3 -14.09 -7.59 -6.99
CA ILE A 3 -12.70 -7.50 -6.55
C ILE A 3 -12.50 -8.40 -5.31
N THR A 4 -11.40 -9.14 -5.31
CA THR A 4 -10.98 -9.95 -4.17
C THR A 4 -9.63 -9.46 -3.68
N PHE A 5 -9.38 -9.60 -2.38
CA PHE A 5 -8.13 -9.17 -1.76
C PHE A 5 -7.44 -10.39 -1.13
N ARG A 6 -6.12 -10.43 -1.28
CA ARG A 6 -5.29 -11.47 -0.67
C ARG A 6 -3.87 -10.95 -0.45
N THR A 7 -3.11 -11.72 0.29
CA THR A 7 -1.67 -11.47 0.42
C THR A 7 -0.97 -11.82 -0.91
N ALA A 8 0.02 -11.02 -1.27
CA ALA A 8 0.79 -11.23 -2.49
C ALA A 8 1.63 -12.50 -2.42
N GLU A 9 1.81 -13.14 -3.56
CA GLU A 9 2.69 -14.27 -3.77
C GLU A 9 3.85 -13.87 -4.69
N ALA A 10 4.92 -14.65 -4.72
CA ALA A 10 6.11 -14.33 -5.52
C ALA A 10 5.80 -14.08 -6.99
N GLY A 11 4.87 -14.85 -7.56
CA GLY A 11 4.45 -14.70 -8.96
C GLY A 11 3.73 -13.38 -9.27
N ASP A 12 3.27 -12.68 -8.25
CA ASP A 12 2.58 -11.39 -8.41
C ASP A 12 3.53 -10.22 -8.60
N LEU A 13 4.81 -10.39 -8.27
CA LEU A 13 5.76 -9.31 -8.16
C LEU A 13 5.89 -8.47 -9.45
N PRO A 14 5.95 -9.06 -10.65
CA PRO A 14 6.01 -8.24 -11.87
C PRO A 14 4.80 -7.31 -12.02
N GLN A 15 3.59 -7.77 -11.72
CA GLN A 15 2.39 -6.95 -11.81
C GLN A 15 2.38 -5.85 -10.74
N ILE A 16 2.87 -6.16 -9.53
CA ILE A 16 2.97 -5.17 -8.44
C ILE A 16 3.95 -4.06 -8.82
N VAL A 17 5.13 -4.40 -9.31
CA VAL A 17 6.12 -3.40 -9.72
C VAL A 17 5.59 -2.54 -10.86
N ALA A 18 4.85 -3.14 -11.79
CA ALA A 18 4.19 -2.39 -12.86
C ALA A 18 3.19 -1.35 -12.31
N LEU A 19 2.42 -1.71 -11.27
CA LEU A 19 1.51 -0.76 -10.60
C LEU A 19 2.28 0.36 -9.91
N LEU A 20 3.40 0.07 -9.26
CA LEU A 20 4.24 1.09 -8.61
C LEU A 20 4.79 2.09 -9.63
N ALA A 21 5.13 1.62 -10.82
CA ALA A 21 5.64 2.45 -11.90
C ALA A 21 4.56 3.23 -12.63
N ASP A 22 3.30 2.83 -12.51
CA ASP A 22 2.17 3.40 -13.28
C ASP A 22 1.58 4.62 -12.59
N ASP A 23 2.42 5.62 -12.25
CA ASP A 23 1.96 6.94 -11.85
C ASP A 23 3.07 7.99 -12.11
N MET A 24 2.74 9.26 -11.95
CA MET A 24 3.67 10.33 -12.32
C MET A 24 4.95 10.36 -11.46
N LEU A 25 4.90 9.88 -10.23
CA LEU A 25 6.07 9.79 -9.35
C LEU A 25 6.78 8.45 -9.51
N GLY A 26 6.03 7.36 -9.63
CA GLY A 26 6.58 6.01 -9.80
C GLY A 26 7.40 5.85 -11.06
N ARG A 27 7.06 6.54 -12.13
CA ARG A 27 7.82 6.49 -13.40
C ARG A 27 9.28 6.86 -13.23
N THR A 28 9.61 7.72 -12.28
CA THR A 28 10.97 8.18 -12.04
C THR A 28 11.69 7.38 -10.95
N ARG A 29 10.97 6.57 -10.18
CA ARG A 29 11.50 5.81 -9.05
C ARG A 29 11.67 4.33 -9.35
N GLU A 30 10.74 3.75 -10.12
CA GLU A 30 10.62 2.31 -10.29
C GLU A 30 11.08 1.85 -11.66
N VAL A 31 11.54 0.60 -11.72
CA VAL A 31 11.95 -0.05 -12.96
C VAL A 31 11.10 -1.31 -13.13
N ALA A 32 10.10 -1.23 -14.00
CA ALA A 32 9.26 -2.37 -14.35
C ALA A 32 9.77 -3.04 -15.63
N GLY A 33 9.41 -4.29 -15.81
CA GLY A 33 9.74 -5.03 -17.02
C GLY A 33 9.82 -6.52 -16.79
N ALA A 34 10.13 -7.27 -17.86
CA ALA A 34 10.19 -8.72 -17.81
C ALA A 34 11.31 -9.26 -16.92
N ALA A 35 12.44 -8.53 -16.84
CA ALA A 35 13.54 -8.86 -15.96
C ALA A 35 13.53 -7.92 -14.76
N LEU A 36 12.95 -8.36 -13.66
CA LEU A 36 12.92 -7.56 -12.44
C LEU A 36 14.31 -7.41 -11.83
N ALA A 37 14.60 -6.22 -11.31
CA ALA A 37 15.80 -6.02 -10.52
C ALA A 37 15.75 -6.91 -9.28
N GLU A 38 16.89 -7.48 -8.92
CA GLU A 38 16.99 -8.37 -7.76
C GLU A 38 16.58 -7.69 -6.45
N SER A 39 16.78 -6.36 -6.36
CA SER A 39 16.36 -5.59 -5.20
C SER A 39 14.86 -5.71 -4.90
N TYR A 40 14.02 -5.85 -5.92
CA TYR A 40 12.59 -6.09 -5.71
C TYR A 40 12.32 -7.48 -5.14
N VAL A 41 13.03 -8.49 -5.64
CA VAL A 41 12.89 -9.86 -5.16
C VAL A 41 13.34 -9.97 -3.71
N GLU A 42 14.47 -9.38 -3.37
CA GLU A 42 14.99 -9.37 -2.00
C GLU A 42 14.04 -8.65 -1.04
N ALA A 43 13.49 -7.51 -1.45
CA ALA A 43 12.52 -6.77 -0.65
C ALA A 43 11.25 -7.58 -0.44
N PHE A 44 10.74 -8.23 -1.50
CA PHE A 44 9.56 -9.09 -1.40
C PHE A 44 9.80 -10.22 -0.39
N GLU A 45 10.93 -10.89 -0.47
CA GLU A 45 11.27 -11.99 0.44
C GLU A 45 11.33 -11.51 1.90
N ALA A 46 11.90 -10.32 2.12
CA ALA A 46 11.94 -9.72 3.45
C ALA A 46 10.55 -9.42 3.99
N ILE A 47 9.66 -8.89 3.17
CA ILE A 47 8.27 -8.62 3.53
C ILE A 47 7.54 -9.93 3.82
N ASP A 48 7.69 -10.92 2.95
CA ASP A 48 6.96 -12.19 3.02
C ASP A 48 7.27 -12.97 4.31
N ARG A 49 8.52 -12.92 4.79
CA ARG A 49 8.90 -13.61 6.02
C ARG A 49 8.66 -12.80 7.30
N ASP A 50 8.28 -11.53 7.19
CA ASP A 50 8.04 -10.67 8.35
C ASP A 50 6.57 -10.78 8.77
N PRO A 51 6.27 -11.34 9.97
CA PRO A 51 4.88 -11.47 10.42
C PRO A 51 4.18 -10.14 10.65
N ASN A 52 4.94 -9.04 10.72
CA ASN A 52 4.41 -7.70 10.89
C ASN A 52 4.31 -6.90 9.59
N ASN A 53 4.42 -7.56 8.45
CA ASN A 53 4.22 -6.95 7.13
C ASN A 53 3.24 -7.77 6.32
N GLU A 54 2.36 -7.08 5.61
CA GLU A 54 1.46 -7.69 4.63
C GLU A 54 1.52 -6.89 3.35
N LEU A 55 1.87 -7.54 2.26
CA LEU A 55 1.74 -6.97 0.93
C LEU A 55 0.41 -7.46 0.37
N ILE A 56 -0.55 -6.55 0.24
CA ILE A 56 -1.93 -6.87 -0.14
C ILE A 56 -2.13 -6.55 -1.60
N VAL A 57 -2.80 -7.44 -2.31
CA VAL A 57 -3.19 -7.24 -3.71
C VAL A 57 -4.70 -7.36 -3.86
N GLY A 58 -5.25 -6.54 -4.75
CA GLY A 58 -6.64 -6.62 -5.18
C GLY A 58 -6.69 -7.19 -6.59
N CYS A 59 -7.55 -8.17 -6.78
CA CYS A 59 -7.64 -8.92 -8.03
C CYS A 59 -9.02 -8.83 -8.65
N VAL A 60 -9.05 -8.68 -9.96
CA VAL A 60 -10.25 -8.75 -10.79
C VAL A 60 -9.96 -9.72 -11.92
N ASP A 61 -10.77 -10.78 -12.04
CA ASP A 61 -10.59 -11.82 -13.06
C ASP A 61 -9.17 -12.38 -13.12
N GLY A 62 -8.59 -12.63 -11.94
CA GLY A 62 -7.24 -13.20 -11.83
C GLY A 62 -6.10 -12.21 -12.09
N ARG A 63 -6.40 -10.97 -12.41
CA ARG A 63 -5.40 -9.92 -12.70
C ARG A 63 -5.28 -8.97 -11.51
N ILE A 64 -4.07 -8.61 -11.16
CA ILE A 64 -3.81 -7.66 -10.07
C ILE A 64 -4.07 -6.24 -10.58
N VAL A 65 -4.97 -5.54 -9.90
CA VAL A 65 -5.39 -4.18 -10.26
C VAL A 65 -5.14 -3.15 -9.15
N ALA A 66 -4.77 -3.61 -7.96
CA ALA A 66 -4.50 -2.73 -6.83
C ALA A 66 -3.52 -3.39 -5.87
N THR A 67 -2.79 -2.57 -5.13
CA THR A 67 -1.84 -3.05 -4.13
C THR A 67 -1.58 -2.00 -3.06
N LEU A 68 -1.16 -2.45 -1.88
CA LEU A 68 -0.53 -1.63 -0.85
C LEU A 68 0.32 -2.51 0.06
N GLN A 69 1.19 -1.86 0.82
CA GLN A 69 1.95 -2.52 1.89
C GLN A 69 1.42 -2.05 3.23
N LEU A 70 1.21 -2.98 4.15
CA LEU A 70 0.71 -2.73 5.49
C LEU A 70 1.73 -3.23 6.51
N THR A 71 2.17 -2.35 7.39
CA THR A 71 3.14 -2.69 8.45
C THR A 71 2.50 -2.50 9.80
N PHE A 72 2.66 -3.48 10.68
CA PHE A 72 2.18 -3.43 12.06
C PHE A 72 3.35 -3.14 12.99
N THR A 73 3.26 -2.04 13.73
CA THR A 73 4.35 -1.59 14.59
C THR A 73 3.87 -1.51 16.04
N PRO A 74 4.53 -2.21 16.96
CA PRO A 74 4.25 -2.02 18.40
C PRO A 74 4.77 -0.64 18.83
N SER A 75 4.08 0.00 19.74
CA SER A 75 4.39 1.36 20.16
C SER A 75 4.15 1.52 21.65
N LEU A 76 5.02 2.28 22.31
CA LEU A 76 4.82 2.62 23.72
C LEU A 76 3.81 3.75 23.88
N SER A 77 3.76 4.67 22.93
CA SER A 77 2.81 5.78 22.97
C SER A 77 1.37 5.28 22.81
N PHE A 78 0.40 6.13 23.15
CA PHE A 78 -1.02 5.76 23.18
C PHE A 78 -1.26 4.49 24.01
N GLN A 79 -0.58 4.41 25.18
CA GLN A 79 -0.70 3.32 26.13
C GLN A 79 -0.39 1.95 25.53
N GLY A 80 0.69 1.87 24.73
CA GLY A 80 1.13 0.62 24.12
C GLY A 80 0.32 0.20 22.92
N SER A 81 -0.35 1.13 22.26
CA SER A 81 -1.17 0.81 21.10
C SER A 81 -0.31 0.42 19.90
N TRP A 82 -0.69 -0.65 19.21
CA TRP A 82 -0.10 -1.01 17.93
C TRP A 82 -0.59 -0.07 16.84
N ARG A 83 0.27 0.22 15.89
CA ARG A 83 -0.04 1.05 14.73
C ARG A 83 0.03 0.23 13.45
N ALA A 84 -0.90 0.49 12.55
CA ALA A 84 -0.85 -0.03 11.18
C ALA A 84 -0.46 1.12 10.26
N THR A 85 0.62 0.95 9.52
CA THR A 85 1.09 1.96 8.56
C THR A 85 0.88 1.47 7.15
N VAL A 86 0.20 2.28 6.34
CA VAL A 86 -0.15 1.97 4.95
C VAL A 86 0.83 2.72 4.04
N GLU A 87 1.41 1.99 3.09
CA GLU A 87 2.38 2.56 2.14
C GLU A 87 2.11 2.07 0.72
N SER A 88 2.51 2.87 -0.25
CA SER A 88 2.53 2.51 -1.67
C SER A 88 1.17 2.05 -2.20
N VAL A 89 0.12 2.76 -1.86
CA VAL A 89 -1.23 2.49 -2.36
C VAL A 89 -1.30 2.78 -3.85
N ARG A 90 -1.69 1.79 -4.64
CA ARG A 90 -1.83 1.94 -6.10
C ARG A 90 -3.08 1.25 -6.60
N THR A 91 -3.73 1.88 -7.57
CA THR A 91 -4.80 1.29 -8.36
C THR A 91 -4.45 1.48 -9.83
N GLU A 92 -4.70 0.45 -10.65
CA GLU A 92 -4.47 0.53 -12.08
C GLU A 92 -5.14 1.78 -12.65
N SER A 93 -4.39 2.56 -13.46
CA SER A 93 -4.83 3.86 -13.96
C SER A 93 -6.14 3.79 -14.73
N ALA A 94 -6.33 2.74 -15.54
CA ALA A 94 -7.53 2.54 -16.34
C ALA A 94 -8.79 2.28 -15.48
N LEU A 95 -8.62 1.91 -14.22
CA LEU A 95 -9.71 1.55 -13.30
C LEU A 95 -9.92 2.57 -12.18
N ARG A 96 -9.22 3.68 -12.21
CA ARG A 96 -9.41 4.75 -11.20
C ARG A 96 -10.81 5.33 -11.28
N GLY A 97 -11.32 5.76 -10.14
CA GLY A 97 -12.67 6.32 -10.05
C GLY A 97 -13.79 5.28 -9.97
N ARG A 98 -13.47 4.01 -9.85
CA ARG A 98 -14.45 2.90 -9.76
C ARG A 98 -14.60 2.31 -8.36
N GLY A 99 -14.06 2.97 -7.35
CA GLY A 99 -14.18 2.53 -5.96
C GLY A 99 -13.22 1.42 -5.53
N ILE A 100 -12.27 1.01 -6.37
CA ILE A 100 -11.29 -0.03 -6.05
C ILE A 100 -10.39 0.39 -4.90
N GLY A 101 -9.88 1.62 -4.95
CA GLY A 101 -9.02 2.15 -3.88
C GLY A 101 -9.73 2.20 -2.54
N ALA A 102 -11.00 2.62 -2.52
CA ALA A 102 -11.80 2.66 -1.30
C ALA A 102 -12.05 1.24 -0.76
N ALA A 103 -12.34 0.29 -1.63
CA ALA A 103 -12.51 -1.12 -1.22
C ALA A 103 -11.23 -1.71 -0.64
N LEU A 104 -10.09 -1.43 -1.28
CA LEU A 104 -8.77 -1.84 -0.79
C LEU A 104 -8.51 -1.26 0.60
N MET A 105 -8.77 0.02 0.79
CA MET A 105 -8.54 0.67 2.08
C MET A 105 -9.48 0.12 3.17
N ARG A 106 -10.74 -0.13 2.86
CA ARG A 106 -11.66 -0.73 3.82
C ARG A 106 -11.20 -2.14 4.24
N HIS A 107 -10.75 -2.95 3.28
CA HIS A 107 -10.17 -4.25 3.58
C HIS A 107 -8.97 -4.12 4.51
N THR A 108 -8.09 -3.17 4.21
CA THR A 108 -6.87 -2.93 4.99
C THR A 108 -7.17 -2.47 6.41
N ILE A 109 -8.15 -1.58 6.57
CA ILE A 109 -8.59 -1.12 7.91
C ILE A 109 -9.11 -2.29 8.73
N GLU A 110 -9.88 -3.20 8.13
CA GLU A 110 -10.37 -4.40 8.82
C GLU A 110 -9.22 -5.33 9.20
N ARG A 111 -8.19 -5.45 8.36
CA ARG A 111 -6.97 -6.18 8.72
C ARG A 111 -6.29 -5.58 9.95
N ALA A 112 -6.19 -4.26 10.01
CA ALA A 112 -5.61 -3.55 11.15
C ALA A 112 -6.42 -3.81 12.43
N ARG A 113 -7.75 -3.76 12.34
CA ARG A 113 -8.62 -4.08 13.47
C ARG A 113 -8.42 -5.51 13.96
N ALA A 114 -8.37 -6.46 13.04
CA ALA A 114 -8.18 -7.87 13.37
C ALA A 114 -6.83 -8.13 14.06
N ARG A 115 -5.81 -7.32 13.78
CA ARG A 115 -4.50 -7.39 14.42
C ARG A 115 -4.44 -6.62 15.74
N GLY A 116 -5.52 -5.99 16.17
CA GLY A 116 -5.57 -5.24 17.42
C GLY A 116 -4.93 -3.86 17.37
N CYS A 117 -4.74 -3.30 16.17
CA CYS A 117 -4.18 -1.95 16.05
C CYS A 117 -5.19 -0.90 16.48
N GLY A 118 -4.72 0.12 17.20
CA GLY A 118 -5.55 1.24 17.62
C GLY A 118 -5.48 2.43 16.67
N ILE A 119 -4.52 2.43 15.75
CA ILE A 119 -4.26 3.56 14.84
C ILE A 119 -3.92 2.99 13.47
N VAL A 120 -4.51 3.57 12.42
CA VAL A 120 -4.08 3.39 11.03
C VAL A 120 -3.55 4.73 10.57
N GLN A 121 -2.34 4.74 10.01
CA GLN A 121 -1.69 5.96 9.56
C GLN A 121 -1.08 5.78 8.19
N LEU A 122 -0.93 6.89 7.48
CA LEU A 122 -0.25 6.94 6.19
C LEU A 122 0.30 8.35 5.95
N THR A 123 1.20 8.45 4.98
CA THR A 123 1.58 9.73 4.40
C THR A 123 1.20 9.71 2.92
N THR A 124 0.92 10.88 2.38
CA THR A 124 0.68 11.03 0.95
C THR A 124 1.55 12.17 0.44
N ASN A 125 2.15 11.96 -0.74
CA ASN A 125 2.99 12.98 -1.35
C ASN A 125 2.11 14.16 -1.78
N LYS A 126 2.51 15.38 -1.44
CA LYS A 126 1.77 16.59 -1.78
C LYS A 126 1.53 16.75 -3.29
N ALA A 127 2.38 16.16 -4.12
CA ALA A 127 2.24 16.19 -5.57
C ALA A 127 1.16 15.26 -6.13
N ARG A 128 0.54 14.42 -5.28
CA ARG A 128 -0.49 13.45 -5.69
C ARG A 128 -1.91 14.01 -5.67
N GLY A 129 -2.08 15.28 -6.01
CA GLY A 129 -3.39 15.90 -6.28
C GLY A 129 -4.47 15.61 -5.24
N ASP A 130 -5.46 14.81 -5.60
CA ASP A 130 -6.67 14.55 -4.80
C ASP A 130 -6.53 13.45 -3.75
N ALA A 131 -5.32 12.90 -3.55
CA ALA A 131 -5.14 11.78 -2.61
C ALA A 131 -5.57 12.15 -1.19
N ARG A 132 -5.23 13.35 -0.73
CA ARG A 132 -5.63 13.82 0.60
C ARG A 132 -7.16 13.78 0.79
N ARG A 133 -7.91 14.26 -0.19
CA ARG A 133 -9.38 14.26 -0.12
C ARG A 133 -9.94 12.84 -0.11
N PHE A 134 -9.32 11.96 -0.88
CA PHE A 134 -9.68 10.54 -0.92
C PHE A 134 -9.58 9.94 0.49
N TYR A 135 -8.46 10.16 1.17
CA TYR A 135 -8.28 9.63 2.53
C TYR A 135 -9.18 10.30 3.55
N GLU A 136 -9.41 11.60 3.42
CA GLU A 136 -10.33 12.31 4.30
C GLU A 136 -11.76 11.76 4.20
N ARG A 137 -12.21 11.40 3.00
CA ARG A 137 -13.52 10.76 2.82
C ARG A 137 -13.60 9.38 3.49
N LEU A 138 -12.48 8.72 3.71
CA LEU A 138 -12.43 7.44 4.43
C LEU A 138 -12.32 7.61 5.94
N GLY A 139 -12.25 8.83 6.43
CA GLY A 139 -12.20 9.12 7.86
C GLY A 139 -10.82 9.49 8.39
N PHE A 140 -9.81 9.57 7.52
CA PHE A 140 -8.47 10.02 7.93
C PHE A 140 -8.47 11.53 8.15
N SER A 141 -7.68 11.97 9.13
CA SER A 141 -7.49 13.40 9.42
C SER A 141 -6.02 13.76 9.18
N ALA A 142 -5.79 14.88 8.50
CA ALA A 142 -4.45 15.35 8.18
C ALA A 142 -3.88 16.14 9.39
N THR A 143 -3.37 15.42 10.38
CA THR A 143 -2.92 15.99 11.67
C THR A 143 -1.40 16.16 11.77
N HIS A 144 -0.64 15.64 10.82
CA HIS A 144 0.83 15.58 10.89
C HIS A 144 1.46 16.05 9.59
N GLU A 145 2.70 16.53 9.71
CA GLU A 145 3.54 16.82 8.55
C GLU A 145 4.47 15.64 8.31
N GLY A 146 4.50 15.13 7.09
CA GLY A 146 5.44 14.09 6.69
C GLY A 146 6.78 14.71 6.33
N MET A 147 7.86 14.15 6.85
CA MET A 147 9.23 14.62 6.56
C MET A 147 10.08 13.42 6.18
N LYS A 148 10.90 13.57 5.14
CA LYS A 148 11.78 12.50 4.65
C LYS A 148 13.18 13.03 4.44
N LEU A 149 14.17 12.25 4.88
CA LEU A 149 15.57 12.49 4.59
C LEU A 149 16.05 11.32 3.73
N MET A 150 16.40 11.61 2.48
CA MET A 150 16.93 10.57 1.58
C MET A 150 18.37 10.26 1.97
N LEU A 151 18.65 8.98 2.20
CA LEU A 151 20.00 8.51 2.52
C LEU A 151 20.67 8.00 1.24
N GLU A 152 21.93 8.34 1.07
CA GLU A 152 22.69 7.91 -0.10
C GLU A 152 23.26 6.49 0.05
#